data_39008c114335b14536f3f2852463b86b
#
_entry.id   39008c114335b14536f3f2852463b86b
#
_cell.length_a   1.000
_cell.length_b   1.000
_cell.length_c   1.000
_cell.angle_alpha   90.00
_cell.angle_beta   90.00
_cell.angle_gamma   90.00
#
_symmetry.space_group_name_H-M   'P 1'
#
loop_
_entity.id
_entity.type
_entity.pdbx_description
1 polymer ?
#
loop_
_entity_poly.entity_id
_entity_poly.type
_entity_poly.pdbx_seq_one_letter_code
_entity_poly.pdbx_strand_id
1 'polypeptide(L)'
;VPDYARSVPPFAERLLAAFWPGPLTIILPRKPGVATAAAGGQDSIGLRCPAHPLALEFLTACKELGVLGVAGPSANKFGRVSPTTAAHVRQEFGDAVMVLDGGPCSVGIESSIVDCTRSQPVLLRPGVLTRAQLSAACGQAVLSADEATDDAPRAPGTLESHYAPNAKVRLMTAMAIQTALDLLGAEAAHIAVYARSIVRIKSSNVLYRRMPDDALATAEQLFAVLRDFDARGVKLVWIERVPDASEWDGVRDRLVRAAAG
;
A
#
# COMPACT_ATOMS: atom_id res chain seq x y z
N VAL A 1 5.63 19.90 -9.19
CA VAL A 1 4.62 19.47 -10.17
C VAL A 1 4.85 20.10 -11.54
N PRO A 2 5.01 21.42 -11.66
CA PRO A 2 5.11 22.08 -12.96
C PRO A 2 6.29 21.61 -13.83
N ASP A 3 7.33 21.04 -13.23
CA ASP A 3 8.49 20.51 -13.97
C ASP A 3 8.18 19.20 -14.72
N TYR A 4 7.20 18.43 -14.25
CA TYR A 4 6.86 17.08 -14.72
C TYR A 4 5.52 17.00 -15.45
N ALA A 5 4.52 17.74 -14.97
CA ALA A 5 3.17 17.71 -15.50
C ALA A 5 2.97 18.77 -16.59
N ARG A 6 2.32 18.40 -17.70
CA ARG A 6 1.92 19.30 -18.78
C ARG A 6 0.75 20.19 -18.38
N SER A 7 -0.17 19.64 -17.62
CA SER A 7 -1.35 20.33 -17.10
C SER A 7 -1.78 19.73 -15.78
N VAL A 8 -2.41 20.55 -14.94
CA VAL A 8 -3.00 20.15 -13.66
C VAL A 8 -4.45 20.65 -13.66
N PRO A 9 -5.44 19.76 -13.69
CA PRO A 9 -6.84 20.18 -13.66
C PRO A 9 -7.19 20.76 -12.27
N PRO A 10 -8.18 21.68 -12.17
CA PRO A 10 -8.51 22.37 -10.91
C PRO A 10 -8.87 21.43 -9.75
N PHE A 11 -9.50 20.28 -10.03
CA PHE A 11 -9.79 19.30 -8.99
C PHE A 11 -8.52 18.61 -8.45
N ALA A 12 -7.49 18.41 -9.29
CA ALA A 12 -6.21 17.87 -8.87
C ALA A 12 -5.43 18.90 -8.02
N GLU A 13 -5.50 20.20 -8.36
CA GLU A 13 -4.91 21.25 -7.51
C GLU A 13 -5.50 21.24 -6.10
N ARG A 14 -6.82 21.04 -5.98
CA ARG A 14 -7.50 20.92 -4.68
C ARG A 14 -7.02 19.67 -3.91
N LEU A 15 -6.84 18.54 -4.58
CA LEU A 15 -6.29 17.33 -3.96
C LEU A 15 -4.85 17.55 -3.46
N LEU A 16 -4.02 18.20 -4.25
CA LEU A 16 -2.65 18.55 -3.85
C LEU A 16 -2.65 19.46 -2.62
N ALA A 17 -3.47 20.52 -2.62
CA ALA A 17 -3.56 21.44 -1.51
C ALA A 17 -4.07 20.80 -0.21
N ALA A 18 -4.95 19.80 -0.32
CA ALA A 18 -5.56 19.12 0.84
C ALA A 18 -4.65 18.04 1.44
N PHE A 19 -3.86 17.32 0.61
CA PHE A 19 -3.20 16.08 1.04
C PHE A 19 -1.70 16.03 0.83
N TRP A 20 -1.07 17.09 0.33
CA TRP A 20 0.39 17.17 0.24
C TRP A 20 0.96 18.19 1.23
N PRO A 21 2.08 17.84 1.90
CA PRO A 21 2.77 16.54 1.93
C PRO A 21 1.93 15.43 2.55
N GLY A 22 1.91 14.22 1.94
CA GLY A 22 1.09 13.15 2.49
C GLY A 22 0.97 11.87 1.65
N PRO A 23 0.02 10.99 2.03
CA PRO A 23 -0.12 9.66 1.45
C PRO A 23 -1.00 9.66 0.18
N LEU A 24 -0.85 10.67 -0.68
CA LEU A 24 -1.55 10.78 -1.95
C LEU A 24 -0.54 10.81 -3.11
N THR A 25 -0.72 9.93 -4.08
CA THR A 25 -0.10 10.00 -5.40
C THR A 25 -1.15 10.44 -6.41
N ILE A 26 -0.85 11.43 -7.23
CA ILE A 26 -1.69 11.83 -8.36
C ILE A 26 -1.01 11.49 -9.67
N ILE A 27 -1.77 10.98 -10.63
CA ILE A 27 -1.31 10.76 -12.00
C ILE A 27 -1.80 11.91 -12.86
N LEU A 28 -0.85 12.55 -13.56
CA LEU A 28 -1.09 13.71 -14.41
C LEU A 28 -0.53 13.49 -15.81
N PRO A 29 -1.03 14.20 -16.84
CA PRO A 29 -0.40 14.22 -18.16
C PRO A 29 1.06 14.69 -18.06
N ARG A 30 2.00 13.86 -18.51
CA ARG A 30 3.44 14.11 -18.43
C ARG A 30 3.89 15.10 -19.51
N LYS A 31 4.86 15.96 -19.19
CA LYS A 31 5.55 16.76 -20.20
C LYS A 31 6.36 15.86 -21.15
N PRO A 32 6.33 16.12 -22.46
CA PRO A 32 7.16 15.39 -23.42
C PRO A 32 8.64 15.45 -23.04
N GLY A 33 9.35 14.34 -23.17
CA GLY A 33 10.79 14.25 -22.92
C GLY A 33 11.22 14.25 -21.44
N VAL A 34 10.30 14.50 -20.50
CA VAL A 34 10.62 14.56 -19.07
C VAL A 34 10.33 13.22 -18.40
N ALA A 35 11.28 12.67 -17.62
CA ALA A 35 11.15 11.47 -16.79
C ALA A 35 10.52 10.25 -17.53
N THR A 36 10.80 10.06 -18.81
CA THR A 36 10.19 9.01 -19.65
C THR A 36 10.44 7.60 -19.10
N ALA A 37 11.68 7.33 -18.67
CA ALA A 37 12.02 6.03 -18.08
C ALA A 37 11.31 5.80 -16.73
N ALA A 38 11.26 6.83 -15.86
CA ALA A 38 10.56 6.74 -14.57
C ALA A 38 9.04 6.55 -14.73
N ALA A 39 8.46 7.07 -15.81
CA ALA A 39 7.06 6.89 -16.16
C ALA A 39 6.77 5.57 -16.91
N GLY A 40 7.79 4.71 -17.13
CA GLY A 40 7.65 3.48 -17.90
C GLY A 40 7.21 3.70 -19.34
N GLY A 41 7.59 4.83 -19.96
CA GLY A 41 7.23 5.22 -21.31
C GLY A 41 5.82 5.78 -21.47
N GLN A 42 5.02 5.85 -20.41
CA GLN A 42 3.64 6.37 -20.47
C GLN A 42 3.62 7.90 -20.67
N ASP A 43 2.54 8.42 -21.28
CA ASP A 43 2.28 9.87 -21.43
C ASP A 43 1.72 10.50 -20.14
N SER A 44 1.62 9.73 -19.09
CA SER A 44 1.24 10.14 -17.75
C SER A 44 2.38 9.89 -16.75
N ILE A 45 2.34 10.59 -15.62
CA ILE A 45 3.32 10.44 -14.54
C ILE A 45 2.64 10.50 -13.18
N GLY A 46 2.97 9.54 -12.31
CA GLY A 46 2.56 9.56 -10.91
C GLY A 46 3.50 10.41 -10.07
N LEU A 47 2.97 11.40 -9.38
CA LEU A 47 3.73 12.33 -8.53
C LEU A 47 3.24 12.25 -7.09
N ARG A 48 4.17 12.36 -6.12
CA ARG A 48 3.87 12.42 -4.69
C ARG A 48 4.85 13.34 -3.96
N CYS A 49 4.35 14.09 -2.98
CA CYS A 49 5.16 14.77 -1.97
C CYS A 49 5.03 14.00 -0.66
N PRO A 50 6.09 13.33 -0.17
CA PRO A 50 6.04 12.59 1.09
C PRO A 50 5.96 13.54 2.29
N ALA A 51 5.33 13.08 3.40
CA ALA A 51 5.24 13.88 4.63
C ALA A 51 6.38 13.60 5.63
N HIS A 52 7.20 12.58 5.41
CA HIS A 52 8.25 12.20 6.34
C HIS A 52 9.37 13.25 6.38
N PRO A 53 9.76 13.79 7.57
CA PRO A 53 10.73 14.89 7.66
C PRO A 53 12.06 14.59 6.96
N LEU A 54 12.68 13.45 7.23
CA LEU A 54 13.94 13.06 6.59
C LEU A 54 13.83 12.93 5.07
N ALA A 55 12.67 12.48 4.55
CA ALA A 55 12.44 12.43 3.11
C ALA A 55 12.32 13.83 2.49
N LEU A 56 11.73 14.78 3.22
CA LEU A 56 11.65 16.19 2.79
C LEU A 56 13.02 16.85 2.80
N GLU A 57 13.84 16.63 3.84
CA GLU A 57 15.23 17.09 3.90
C GLU A 57 16.05 16.54 2.74
N PHE A 58 15.96 15.23 2.47
CA PHE A 58 16.62 14.59 1.33
C PHE A 58 16.20 15.22 -0.01
N LEU A 59 14.87 15.41 -0.23
CA LEU A 59 14.37 16.04 -1.46
C LEU A 59 14.79 17.51 -1.59
N THR A 60 14.92 18.22 -0.47
CA THR A 60 15.42 19.60 -0.44
C THR A 60 16.88 19.64 -0.86
N ALA A 61 17.73 18.78 -0.30
CA ALA A 61 19.13 18.68 -0.71
C ALA A 61 19.27 18.26 -2.18
N CYS A 62 18.45 17.33 -2.67
CA CYS A 62 18.41 16.97 -4.09
C CYS A 62 18.09 18.18 -4.97
N LYS A 63 17.12 19.00 -4.59
CA LYS A 63 16.72 20.21 -5.33
C LYS A 63 17.85 21.24 -5.40
N GLU A 64 18.61 21.43 -4.31
CA GLU A 64 19.80 22.33 -4.30
C GLU A 64 20.87 21.86 -5.29
N LEU A 65 20.97 20.56 -5.54
CA LEU A 65 21.85 19.95 -6.55
C LEU A 65 21.22 19.87 -7.95
N GLY A 66 20.07 20.51 -8.17
CA GLY A 66 19.38 20.52 -9.46
C GLY A 66 18.53 19.29 -9.76
N VAL A 67 18.38 18.36 -8.81
CA VAL A 67 17.52 17.17 -8.95
C VAL A 67 16.12 17.48 -8.43
N LEU A 68 15.17 17.73 -9.34
CA LEU A 68 13.81 18.20 -9.00
C LEU A 68 12.86 17.10 -8.52
N GLY A 69 13.25 15.84 -8.60
CA GLY A 69 12.51 14.70 -8.11
C GLY A 69 13.26 13.39 -8.29
N VAL A 70 12.88 12.39 -7.51
CA VAL A 70 13.51 11.07 -7.53
C VAL A 70 12.45 9.99 -7.81
N ALA A 71 12.83 8.94 -8.54
CA ALA A 71 11.97 7.78 -8.69
C ALA A 71 11.89 7.03 -7.36
N GLY A 72 10.67 6.72 -6.88
CA GLY A 72 10.43 6.11 -5.58
C GLY A 72 9.63 4.81 -5.68
N PRO A 73 10.17 3.71 -6.25
CA PRO A 73 9.54 2.41 -6.19
C PRO A 73 9.53 1.88 -4.75
N SER A 74 8.68 0.88 -4.47
CA SER A 74 8.77 0.13 -3.22
C SER A 74 10.10 -0.64 -3.16
N ALA A 75 10.78 -0.63 -2.00
CA ALA A 75 12.09 -1.26 -1.83
C ALA A 75 11.97 -2.75 -1.48
N ASN A 76 11.29 -3.53 -2.32
CA ASN A 76 11.11 -4.98 -2.23
C ASN A 76 11.28 -5.63 -3.61
N LYS A 77 11.54 -6.92 -3.64
CA LYS A 77 11.47 -7.70 -4.88
C LYS A 77 10.03 -7.75 -5.39
N PHE A 78 9.88 -7.84 -6.71
CA PHE A 78 8.57 -7.80 -7.37
C PHE A 78 7.58 -8.80 -6.76
N GLY A 79 6.34 -8.37 -6.52
CA GLY A 79 5.26 -9.18 -5.97
C GLY A 79 5.32 -9.43 -4.45
N ARG A 80 6.45 -9.14 -3.79
CA ARG A 80 6.66 -9.38 -2.36
C ARG A 80 6.01 -8.33 -1.48
N VAL A 81 5.87 -8.65 -0.18
CA VAL A 81 5.38 -7.73 0.85
C VAL A 81 6.27 -6.49 0.92
N SER A 82 5.68 -5.31 0.86
CA SER A 82 6.44 -4.06 0.94
C SER A 82 7.17 -3.90 2.29
N PRO A 83 8.40 -3.35 2.30
CA PRO A 83 9.12 -3.06 3.53
C PRO A 83 8.51 -1.87 4.27
N THR A 84 8.51 -1.92 5.60
CA THR A 84 8.06 -0.83 6.48
C THR A 84 9.15 -0.37 7.46
N THR A 85 10.33 -0.98 7.40
CA THR A 85 11.52 -0.60 8.18
C THR A 85 12.78 -0.76 7.35
N ALA A 86 13.86 -0.09 7.75
CA ALA A 86 15.19 -0.26 7.15
C ALA A 86 15.67 -1.73 7.22
N ALA A 87 15.35 -2.44 8.29
CA ALA A 87 15.69 -3.86 8.44
C ALA A 87 15.02 -4.72 7.36
N HIS A 88 13.76 -4.43 6.99
CA HIS A 88 13.07 -5.13 5.90
C HIS A 88 13.74 -4.89 4.54
N VAL A 89 14.25 -3.68 4.28
CA VAL A 89 14.99 -3.37 3.04
C VAL A 89 16.32 -4.13 3.01
N ARG A 90 17.05 -4.17 4.12
CA ARG A 90 18.30 -4.94 4.22
C ARG A 90 18.07 -6.45 4.05
N GLN A 91 16.94 -6.99 4.51
CA GLN A 91 16.55 -8.38 4.27
C GLN A 91 16.34 -8.70 2.77
N GLU A 92 15.81 -7.73 2.01
CA GLU A 92 15.56 -7.90 0.57
C GLU A 92 16.83 -7.79 -0.28
N PHE A 93 17.72 -6.85 0.06
CA PHE A 93 18.82 -6.42 -0.82
C PHE A 93 20.22 -6.54 -0.20
N GLY A 94 20.32 -6.90 1.09
CA GLY A 94 21.60 -6.90 1.78
C GLY A 94 22.25 -5.51 1.76
N ASP A 95 23.53 -5.46 1.46
CA ASP A 95 24.32 -4.24 1.34
C ASP A 95 24.33 -3.65 -0.08
N ALA A 96 23.56 -4.24 -1.02
CA ALA A 96 23.51 -3.76 -2.42
C ALA A 96 22.82 -2.39 -2.57
N VAL A 97 22.06 -1.96 -1.58
CA VAL A 97 21.34 -0.68 -1.59
C VAL A 97 21.64 0.10 -0.32
N MET A 98 22.07 1.34 -0.47
CA MET A 98 22.22 2.27 0.65
C MET A 98 20.85 2.61 1.23
N VAL A 99 20.70 2.54 2.54
CA VAL A 99 19.44 2.81 3.25
C VAL A 99 19.59 4.07 4.11
N LEU A 100 18.81 5.09 3.80
CA LEU A 100 18.61 6.23 4.65
C LEU A 100 17.49 5.88 5.64
N ASP A 101 17.88 5.55 6.89
CA ASP A 101 16.95 5.05 7.90
C ASP A 101 16.21 6.19 8.60
N GLY A 102 14.94 6.34 8.28
CA GLY A 102 14.03 7.31 8.92
C GLY A 102 13.14 6.68 10.01
N GLY A 103 13.41 5.44 10.41
CA GLY A 103 12.56 4.69 11.32
C GLY A 103 11.43 3.94 10.62
N PRO A 104 10.49 3.36 11.38
CA PRO A 104 9.36 2.61 10.83
C PRO A 104 8.36 3.53 10.11
N CYS A 105 7.68 3.01 9.10
CA CYS A 105 6.62 3.72 8.39
C CYS A 105 5.41 3.95 9.30
N SER A 106 4.97 5.20 9.41
CA SER A 106 3.81 5.58 10.23
C SER A 106 2.45 5.24 9.60
N VAL A 107 2.39 4.99 8.29
CA VAL A 107 1.16 4.63 7.55
C VAL A 107 1.09 3.13 7.26
N GLY A 108 2.24 2.50 6.99
CA GLY A 108 2.38 1.05 6.80
C GLY A 108 1.99 0.53 5.42
N ILE A 109 0.93 1.03 4.80
CA ILE A 109 0.56 0.72 3.41
C ILE A 109 0.89 1.90 2.48
N GLU A 110 0.92 1.63 1.18
CA GLU A 110 1.25 2.64 0.18
C GLU A 110 0.15 3.69 0.02
N SER A 111 0.52 4.84 -0.54
CA SER A 111 -0.36 5.96 -0.85
C SER A 111 -1.59 5.56 -1.68
N SER A 112 -2.70 6.27 -1.49
CA SER A 112 -3.78 6.29 -2.48
C SER A 112 -3.25 6.80 -3.81
N ILE A 113 -3.71 6.22 -4.95
CA ILE A 113 -3.35 6.69 -6.29
C ILE A 113 -4.62 7.15 -6.99
N VAL A 114 -4.64 8.42 -7.39
CA VAL A 114 -5.75 9.02 -8.13
C VAL A 114 -5.27 9.41 -9.53
N ASP A 115 -5.94 8.88 -10.54
CA ASP A 115 -5.77 9.31 -11.93
C ASP A 115 -6.50 10.62 -12.16
N CYS A 116 -5.74 11.66 -12.53
CA CYS A 116 -6.21 13.00 -12.83
C CYS A 116 -5.94 13.38 -14.30
N THR A 117 -5.73 12.40 -15.17
CA THR A 117 -5.52 12.64 -16.61
C THR A 117 -6.82 12.85 -17.38
N ARG A 118 -7.96 12.59 -16.75
CA ARG A 118 -9.32 12.62 -17.31
C ARG A 118 -10.13 13.80 -16.80
N SER A 119 -11.36 13.95 -17.29
CA SER A 119 -12.32 14.97 -16.83
C SER A 119 -12.81 14.72 -15.39
N GLN A 120 -12.78 13.46 -14.93
CA GLN A 120 -13.14 13.06 -13.57
C GLN A 120 -11.98 12.29 -12.92
N PRO A 121 -11.74 12.48 -11.60
CA PRO A 121 -10.73 11.73 -10.87
C PRO A 121 -11.15 10.26 -10.68
N VAL A 122 -10.20 9.34 -10.87
CA VAL A 122 -10.41 7.90 -10.68
C VAL A 122 -9.44 7.38 -9.63
N LEU A 123 -9.94 6.72 -8.59
CA LEU A 123 -9.12 6.06 -7.57
C LEU A 123 -8.64 4.70 -8.12
N LEU A 124 -7.37 4.63 -8.54
CA LEU A 124 -6.76 3.40 -9.08
C LEU A 124 -6.24 2.47 -8.00
N ARG A 125 -5.81 3.02 -6.87
CA ARG A 125 -5.33 2.24 -5.73
C ARG A 125 -5.83 2.87 -4.43
N PRO A 126 -6.68 2.18 -3.66
CA PRO A 126 -7.07 2.66 -2.35
C PRO A 126 -5.87 2.63 -1.38
N GLY A 127 -5.80 3.62 -0.50
CA GLY A 127 -4.84 3.75 0.59
C GLY A 127 -5.57 4.13 1.87
N VAL A 128 -4.93 4.91 2.74
CA VAL A 128 -5.55 5.40 3.98
C VAL A 128 -6.53 6.57 3.76
N LEU A 129 -6.46 7.23 2.60
CA LEU A 129 -7.44 8.26 2.23
C LEU A 129 -8.66 7.58 1.60
N THR A 130 -9.82 7.78 2.21
CA THR A 130 -11.08 7.23 1.70
C THR A 130 -11.55 7.97 0.45
N ARG A 131 -12.34 7.29 -0.39
CA ARG A 131 -12.95 7.90 -1.58
C ARG A 131 -13.83 9.11 -1.23
N ALA A 132 -14.52 9.06 -0.10
CA ALA A 132 -15.33 10.17 0.41
C ALA A 132 -14.47 11.41 0.75
N GLN A 133 -13.34 11.22 1.44
CA GLN A 133 -12.39 12.31 1.74
C GLN A 133 -11.82 12.93 0.46
N LEU A 134 -11.42 12.09 -0.50
CA LEU A 134 -10.92 12.54 -1.80
C LEU A 134 -12.00 13.33 -2.57
N SER A 135 -13.23 12.84 -2.62
CA SER A 135 -14.36 13.51 -3.29
C SER A 135 -14.69 14.85 -2.64
N ALA A 136 -14.73 14.92 -1.32
CA ALA A 136 -14.96 16.16 -0.58
C ALA A 136 -13.88 17.21 -0.86
N ALA A 137 -12.59 16.79 -0.87
CA ALA A 137 -11.47 17.69 -1.13
C ALA A 137 -11.45 18.21 -2.56
N CYS A 138 -11.69 17.36 -3.56
CA CYS A 138 -11.65 17.77 -4.97
C CYS A 138 -12.95 18.44 -5.47
N GLY A 139 -14.04 18.37 -4.69
CA GLY A 139 -15.32 19.01 -5.01
C GLY A 139 -16.10 18.30 -6.11
N GLN A 140 -15.84 17.03 -6.38
CA GLN A 140 -16.57 16.20 -7.32
C GLN A 140 -16.41 14.71 -6.97
N ALA A 141 -17.27 13.84 -7.52
CA ALA A 141 -17.20 12.41 -7.27
C ALA A 141 -15.88 11.83 -7.78
N VAL A 142 -15.17 11.07 -6.93
CA VAL A 142 -14.03 10.24 -7.32
C VAL A 142 -14.57 8.86 -7.67
N LEU A 143 -14.36 8.43 -8.90
CA LEU A 143 -14.77 7.11 -9.38
C LEU A 143 -13.83 6.01 -8.87
N SER A 144 -14.32 4.78 -8.75
CA SER A 144 -13.44 3.60 -8.65
C SER A 144 -12.93 3.20 -10.04
N ALA A 145 -11.92 2.35 -10.09
CA ALA A 145 -11.39 1.85 -11.35
C ALA A 145 -12.45 1.10 -12.17
N ASP A 146 -13.37 0.38 -11.50
CA ASP A 146 -14.45 -0.38 -12.14
C ASP A 146 -15.58 0.52 -12.69
N GLU A 147 -15.73 1.74 -12.15
CA GLU A 147 -16.70 2.73 -12.60
C GLU A 147 -16.18 3.56 -13.80
N ALA A 148 -14.86 3.49 -14.07
CA ALA A 148 -14.24 4.21 -15.17
C ALA A 148 -14.45 3.47 -16.50
N THR A 149 -14.85 4.21 -17.55
CA THR A 149 -15.20 3.63 -18.86
C THR A 149 -14.02 3.50 -19.82
N ASP A 150 -12.89 4.14 -19.54
CA ASP A 150 -11.71 4.20 -20.43
C ASP A 150 -10.52 3.46 -19.82
N ASP A 151 -9.51 3.13 -20.67
CA ASP A 151 -8.25 2.53 -20.21
C ASP A 151 -7.54 3.41 -19.19
N ALA A 152 -7.33 2.87 -18.00
CA ALA A 152 -6.61 3.54 -16.92
C ALA A 152 -5.09 3.49 -17.15
N PRO A 153 -4.33 4.55 -16.78
CA PRO A 153 -2.88 4.48 -16.71
C PRO A 153 -2.42 3.31 -15.83
N ARG A 154 -1.34 2.65 -16.22
CA ARG A 154 -0.75 1.60 -15.38
C ARG A 154 -0.20 2.24 -14.10
N ALA A 155 -0.59 1.69 -12.95
CA ALA A 155 -0.16 2.16 -11.65
C ALA A 155 0.49 1.00 -10.84
N PRO A 156 1.49 1.29 -9.98
CA PRO A 156 2.08 0.27 -9.11
C PRO A 156 1.06 -0.28 -8.11
N GLY A 157 1.08 -1.61 -7.88
CA GLY A 157 0.20 -2.26 -6.90
C GLY A 157 -1.24 -2.47 -7.36
N THR A 158 -1.51 -2.42 -8.69
CA THR A 158 -2.84 -2.71 -9.25
C THR A 158 -2.94 -4.12 -9.86
N LEU A 159 -1.86 -4.92 -9.79
CA LEU A 159 -1.88 -6.31 -10.24
C LEU A 159 -2.74 -7.17 -9.32
N GLU A 160 -3.37 -8.20 -9.88
CA GLU A 160 -4.23 -9.14 -9.16
C GLU A 160 -3.49 -9.81 -7.98
N SER A 161 -2.30 -10.37 -8.23
CA SER A 161 -1.41 -10.89 -7.20
C SER A 161 -0.28 -9.89 -6.93
N HIS A 162 -0.22 -9.39 -5.69
CA HIS A 162 0.80 -8.46 -5.20
C HIS A 162 0.84 -8.52 -3.67
N TYR A 163 1.92 -8.03 -3.05
CA TYR A 163 2.09 -8.01 -1.58
C TYR A 163 2.08 -9.41 -0.94
N ALA A 164 2.38 -10.44 -1.72
CA ALA A 164 2.32 -11.82 -1.25
C ALA A 164 3.50 -12.17 -0.34
N PRO A 165 3.25 -12.72 0.87
CA PRO A 165 4.29 -13.39 1.65
C PRO A 165 4.67 -14.72 0.99
N ASN A 166 5.71 -15.41 1.52
CA ASN A 166 6.03 -16.78 1.12
C ASN A 166 4.97 -17.78 1.57
N ALA A 167 4.34 -17.49 2.70
CA ALA A 167 3.25 -18.28 3.25
C ALA A 167 1.96 -18.05 2.44
N LYS A 168 1.18 -19.11 2.26
CA LYS A 168 -0.12 -19.01 1.58
C LYS A 168 -1.13 -18.28 2.45
N VAL A 169 -1.72 -17.18 1.94
CA VAL A 169 -2.72 -16.40 2.66
C VAL A 169 -4.14 -16.89 2.37
N ARG A 170 -4.98 -16.92 3.40
CA ARG A 170 -6.41 -17.20 3.31
C ARG A 170 -7.22 -16.18 4.08
N LEU A 171 -8.14 -15.50 3.40
CA LEU A 171 -9.11 -14.60 4.02
C LEU A 171 -10.34 -15.40 4.45
N MET A 172 -10.62 -15.38 5.75
CA MET A 172 -11.65 -16.21 6.36
C MET A 172 -12.54 -15.38 7.29
N THR A 173 -13.74 -15.85 7.57
CA THR A 173 -14.53 -15.31 8.68
C THR A 173 -13.96 -15.78 10.02
N ALA A 174 -14.23 -15.05 11.12
CA ALA A 174 -13.82 -15.46 12.46
C ALA A 174 -14.30 -16.87 12.81
N MET A 175 -15.56 -17.19 12.44
CA MET A 175 -16.13 -18.52 12.66
C MET A 175 -15.39 -19.60 11.88
N ALA A 176 -15.03 -19.36 10.62
CA ALA A 176 -14.29 -20.32 9.82
C ALA A 176 -12.87 -20.55 10.36
N ILE A 177 -12.20 -19.49 10.86
CA ILE A 177 -10.91 -19.63 11.54
C ILE A 177 -11.05 -20.49 12.78
N GLN A 178 -12.05 -20.23 13.65
CA GLN A 178 -12.26 -20.99 14.86
C GLN A 178 -12.58 -22.46 14.56
N THR A 179 -13.45 -22.72 13.59
CA THR A 179 -13.80 -24.10 13.18
C THR A 179 -12.55 -24.85 12.69
N ALA A 180 -11.73 -24.21 11.85
CA ALA A 180 -10.49 -24.82 11.35
C ALA A 180 -9.48 -25.10 12.48
N LEU A 181 -9.32 -24.18 13.45
CA LEU A 181 -8.48 -24.39 14.64
C LEU A 181 -8.99 -25.53 15.52
N ASP A 182 -10.31 -25.65 15.70
CA ASP A 182 -10.91 -26.70 16.50
C ASP A 182 -10.75 -28.10 15.85
N LEU A 183 -10.84 -28.18 14.52
CA LEU A 183 -10.60 -29.40 13.73
C LEU A 183 -9.16 -29.87 13.80
N LEU A 184 -8.20 -28.95 13.70
CA LEU A 184 -6.77 -29.28 13.77
C LEU A 184 -6.31 -29.55 15.20
N GLY A 185 -6.97 -29.00 16.20
CA GLY A 185 -6.70 -29.23 17.61
C GLY A 185 -5.27 -28.89 18.02
N ALA A 186 -4.65 -29.76 18.81
CA ALA A 186 -3.27 -29.59 19.31
C ALA A 186 -2.20 -29.83 18.23
N GLU A 187 -2.54 -30.52 17.14
CA GLU A 187 -1.59 -30.87 16.06
C GLU A 187 -1.39 -29.72 15.05
N ALA A 188 -2.13 -28.62 15.17
CA ALA A 188 -1.97 -27.47 14.30
C ALA A 188 -0.53 -26.92 14.37
N ALA A 189 0.15 -26.86 13.22
CA ALA A 189 1.52 -26.36 13.11
C ALA A 189 1.74 -25.59 11.81
N HIS A 190 2.77 -24.75 11.78
CA HIS A 190 3.13 -23.91 10.63
C HIS A 190 2.03 -22.96 10.14
N ILE A 191 1.12 -22.60 11.04
CA ILE A 191 -0.01 -21.69 10.78
C ILE A 191 0.18 -20.42 11.60
N ALA A 192 -0.10 -19.29 10.97
CA ALA A 192 -0.29 -18.03 11.67
C ALA A 192 -1.73 -17.55 11.53
N VAL A 193 -2.25 -16.90 12.56
CA VAL A 193 -3.59 -16.31 12.59
C VAL A 193 -3.45 -14.82 12.89
N TYR A 194 -4.02 -13.99 12.02
CA TYR A 194 -4.13 -12.54 12.19
C TYR A 194 -5.62 -12.16 12.20
N ALA A 195 -6.16 -11.89 13.38
CA ALA A 195 -7.61 -11.75 13.56
C ALA A 195 -7.95 -10.66 14.58
N ARG A 196 -9.07 -9.94 14.32
CA ARG A 196 -9.69 -8.98 15.24
C ARG A 196 -10.46 -9.68 16.34
N SER A 197 -11.14 -10.75 15.98
CA SER A 197 -11.92 -11.57 16.92
C SER A 197 -11.00 -12.39 17.82
N ILE A 198 -11.47 -12.64 19.03
CA ILE A 198 -10.78 -13.55 19.95
C ILE A 198 -11.02 -14.98 19.45
N VAL A 199 -9.95 -15.71 19.17
CA VAL A 199 -9.98 -17.12 18.80
C VAL A 199 -9.33 -17.97 19.88
N ARG A 200 -9.84 -19.18 20.06
CA ARG A 200 -9.29 -20.18 20.98
C ARG A 200 -8.30 -21.06 20.23
N ILE A 201 -7.05 -21.05 20.66
CA ILE A 201 -5.96 -21.82 20.04
C ILE A 201 -5.52 -22.88 21.03
N LYS A 202 -5.57 -24.15 20.61
CA LYS A 202 -5.19 -25.32 21.42
C LYS A 202 -3.71 -25.69 21.24
N SER A 203 -3.11 -25.34 20.11
CA SER A 203 -1.72 -25.65 19.77
C SER A 203 -0.80 -24.48 20.08
N SER A 204 0.31 -24.75 20.78
CA SER A 204 1.39 -23.78 21.00
C SER A 204 2.21 -23.46 19.74
N ASN A 205 2.04 -24.26 18.67
CA ASN A 205 2.74 -24.10 17.38
C ASN A 205 2.01 -23.18 16.39
N VAL A 206 0.83 -22.65 16.76
CA VAL A 206 0.10 -21.65 16.00
C VAL A 206 0.53 -20.26 16.45
N LEU A 207 1.03 -19.46 15.53
CA LEU A 207 1.34 -18.06 15.82
C LEU A 207 0.04 -17.25 15.78
N TYR A 208 -0.19 -16.43 16.80
CA TYR A 208 -1.34 -15.52 16.85
C TYR A 208 -0.89 -14.10 17.00
N ARG A 209 -1.47 -13.24 16.17
CA ARG A 209 -1.34 -11.79 16.30
C ARG A 209 -2.73 -11.17 16.29
N ARG A 210 -3.03 -10.37 17.29
CA ARG A 210 -4.27 -9.59 17.34
C ARG A 210 -4.23 -8.51 16.25
N MET A 211 -5.25 -8.48 15.39
CA MET A 211 -5.49 -7.39 14.45
C MET A 211 -6.24 -6.27 15.21
N PRO A 212 -5.83 -5.01 15.07
CA PRO A 212 -6.59 -3.90 15.64
C PRO A 212 -8.02 -3.80 15.11
N ASP A 213 -8.90 -3.20 15.90
CA ASP A 213 -10.28 -2.90 15.50
C ASP A 213 -10.37 -1.56 14.73
N ASP A 214 -9.23 -0.93 14.45
CA ASP A 214 -9.08 0.34 13.72
C ASP A 214 -8.33 0.12 12.42
N ALA A 215 -8.82 0.74 11.33
CA ALA A 215 -8.28 0.55 9.99
C ALA A 215 -6.88 1.15 9.82
N LEU A 216 -6.61 2.33 10.43
CA LEU A 216 -5.31 2.98 10.33
C LEU A 216 -4.24 2.21 11.09
N ALA A 217 -4.57 1.77 12.32
CA ALA A 217 -3.66 0.94 13.11
C ALA A 217 -3.39 -0.41 12.45
N THR A 218 -4.39 -0.99 11.76
CA THR A 218 -4.20 -2.22 10.97
C THR A 218 -3.32 -1.96 9.75
N ALA A 219 -3.54 -0.87 9.02
CA ALA A 219 -2.71 -0.48 7.88
C ALA A 219 -1.25 -0.30 8.27
N GLU A 220 -0.98 0.37 9.41
CA GLU A 220 0.38 0.61 9.91
C GLU A 220 1.17 -0.69 10.13
N GLN A 221 0.54 -1.71 10.73
CA GLN A 221 1.25 -2.94 11.08
C GLN A 221 1.14 -4.09 10.08
N LEU A 222 0.24 -4.01 9.08
CA LEU A 222 -0.10 -5.13 8.19
C LEU A 222 1.13 -5.80 7.58
N PHE A 223 1.97 -5.04 6.91
CA PHE A 223 3.13 -5.60 6.22
C PHE A 223 4.22 -6.08 7.18
N ALA A 224 4.38 -5.41 8.32
CA ALA A 224 5.30 -5.87 9.36
C ALA A 224 4.87 -7.23 9.93
N VAL A 225 3.57 -7.44 10.16
CA VAL A 225 3.01 -8.71 10.64
C VAL A 225 3.20 -9.83 9.61
N LEU A 226 2.92 -9.57 8.33
CA LEU A 226 3.11 -10.57 7.26
C LEU A 226 4.59 -10.96 7.13
N ARG A 227 5.52 -10.01 7.23
CA ARG A 227 6.96 -10.27 7.22
C ARG A 227 7.43 -11.03 8.46
N ASP A 228 6.89 -10.73 9.65
CA ASP A 228 7.20 -11.47 10.87
C ASP A 228 6.77 -12.96 10.75
N PHE A 229 5.60 -13.21 10.19
CA PHE A 229 5.14 -14.57 9.94
C PHE A 229 6.03 -15.32 8.95
N ASP A 230 6.43 -14.67 7.85
CA ASP A 230 7.38 -15.24 6.88
C ASP A 230 8.74 -15.57 7.54
N ALA A 231 9.27 -14.66 8.35
CA ALA A 231 10.55 -14.84 9.05
C ALA A 231 10.50 -16.01 10.04
N ARG A 232 9.33 -16.33 10.59
CA ARG A 232 9.12 -17.49 11.48
C ARG A 232 8.83 -18.79 10.74
N GLY A 233 8.86 -18.79 9.40
CA GLY A 233 8.73 -19.99 8.58
C GLY A 233 7.34 -20.61 8.56
N VAL A 234 6.28 -19.86 8.83
CA VAL A 234 4.91 -20.35 8.65
C VAL A 234 4.64 -20.68 7.18
N LYS A 235 3.74 -21.61 6.93
CA LYS A 235 3.35 -22.04 5.59
C LYS A 235 1.98 -21.52 5.19
N LEU A 236 1.16 -21.18 6.17
CA LEU A 236 -0.23 -20.77 5.98
C LEU A 236 -0.57 -19.64 6.94
N VAL A 237 -1.13 -18.56 6.40
CA VAL A 237 -1.60 -17.41 7.18
C VAL A 237 -3.11 -17.30 7.00
N TRP A 238 -3.85 -17.44 8.10
CA TRP A 238 -5.29 -17.19 8.15
C TRP A 238 -5.55 -15.78 8.65
N ILE A 239 -6.21 -14.99 7.84
CA ILE A 239 -6.52 -13.61 8.16
C ILE A 239 -8.02 -13.42 8.22
N GLU A 240 -8.50 -12.87 9.33
CA GLU A 240 -9.89 -12.50 9.44
C GLU A 240 -10.23 -11.39 8.44
N ARG A 241 -11.31 -11.57 7.66
CA ARG A 241 -11.82 -10.55 6.76
C ARG A 241 -12.11 -9.26 7.51
N VAL A 242 -11.64 -8.16 6.96
CA VAL A 242 -11.90 -6.82 7.51
C VAL A 242 -13.31 -6.35 7.16
N PRO A 243 -13.87 -5.37 7.89
CA PRO A 243 -15.18 -4.81 7.58
C PRO A 243 -15.30 -4.23 6.17
N ASP A 244 -16.53 -4.16 5.65
CA ASP A 244 -16.80 -3.57 4.33
C ASP A 244 -16.87 -2.04 4.35
N ALA A 245 -16.66 -1.40 5.49
CA ALA A 245 -16.62 0.05 5.62
C ALA A 245 -15.45 0.67 4.84
N SER A 246 -15.64 1.87 4.30
CA SER A 246 -14.73 2.51 3.33
C SER A 246 -13.34 2.83 3.89
N GLU A 247 -13.21 3.05 5.19
CA GLU A 247 -11.93 3.26 5.85
C GLU A 247 -11.02 2.01 5.80
N TRP A 248 -11.59 0.83 5.55
CA TRP A 248 -10.88 -0.44 5.40
C TRP A 248 -10.47 -0.75 3.95
N ASP A 249 -10.87 0.06 2.97
CA ASP A 249 -10.62 -0.23 1.55
C ASP A 249 -9.13 -0.44 1.24
N GLY A 250 -8.26 0.39 1.82
CA GLY A 250 -6.81 0.27 1.63
C GLY A 250 -6.24 -1.04 2.19
N VAL A 251 -6.68 -1.45 3.37
CA VAL A 251 -6.29 -2.72 3.99
C VAL A 251 -6.88 -3.89 3.23
N ARG A 252 -8.16 -3.82 2.89
CA ARG A 252 -8.88 -4.86 2.13
C ARG A 252 -8.21 -5.14 0.79
N ASP A 253 -7.85 -4.11 0.03
CA ASP A 253 -7.14 -4.24 -1.25
C ASP A 253 -5.84 -5.02 -1.09
N ARG A 254 -5.02 -4.68 -0.07
CA ARG A 254 -3.74 -5.38 0.19
C ARG A 254 -3.95 -6.83 0.57
N LEU A 255 -4.95 -7.12 1.41
CA LEU A 255 -5.25 -8.47 1.86
C LEU A 255 -5.76 -9.36 0.72
N VAL A 256 -6.63 -8.83 -0.14
CA VAL A 256 -7.16 -9.56 -1.31
C VAL A 256 -6.01 -9.91 -2.27
N ARG A 257 -5.13 -8.95 -2.58
CA ARG A 257 -3.97 -9.19 -3.45
C ARG A 257 -2.94 -10.14 -2.84
N ALA A 258 -2.73 -10.07 -1.53
CA ALA A 258 -1.85 -11.02 -0.82
C ALA A 258 -2.42 -12.45 -0.83
N ALA A 259 -3.74 -12.61 -0.87
CA ALA A 259 -4.41 -13.92 -0.91
C ALA A 259 -4.56 -14.50 -2.33
N ALA A 260 -4.30 -13.71 -3.37
CA ALA A 260 -4.30 -14.16 -4.78
C ALA A 260 -2.96 -14.76 -5.23
N GLY A 261 -1.93 -14.75 -4.35
CA GLY A 261 -0.58 -15.26 -4.59
C GLY A 261 -0.36 -16.72 -4.19
#